data_13533169f0d71fffea0ba58720d808f3
#
_entry.id   13533169f0d71fffea0ba58720d808f3
#
_cell.length_a   1.000
_cell.length_b   1.000
_cell.length_c   1.000
_cell.angle_alpha   90.00
_cell.angle_beta   90.00
_cell.angle_gamma   90.00
#
_symmetry.space_group_name_H-M   'P 1'
#
loop_
_entity.id
_entity.type
_entity.pdbx_description
1 polymer ?
#
loop_
_entity_poly.entity_id
_entity_poly.type
_entity_poly.pdbx_seq_one_letter_code
_entity_poly.pdbx_strand_id
1 'polypeptide(L)'
;MIWTALGAVYLIWGSTYLAIRFTVATMPPFLSASARFIVSGAFLYFWRRAAGDPKPTKIEFRNAVIIGIFLLVGGNGGVVWAAQYIPSSLSALLVATVPLWMLLFDAARPAGERPNFKTLCGILIG
;
A
#
# COMPACT_ATOMS: atom_id res chain seq x y z
N MET A 1 1.38 17.97 -14.91
CA MET A 1 1.41 16.50 -14.82
C MET A 1 1.64 15.99 -13.37
N ILE A 2 2.59 16.53 -12.58
CA ILE A 2 2.83 16.04 -11.20
C ILE A 2 1.61 16.27 -10.30
N TRP A 3 1.03 17.46 -10.31
CA TRP A 3 -0.14 17.80 -9.48
C TRP A 3 -1.39 16.99 -9.82
N THR A 4 -1.61 16.68 -11.09
CA THR A 4 -2.74 15.83 -11.52
C THR A 4 -2.53 14.37 -11.06
N ALA A 5 -1.31 13.86 -11.14
CA ALA A 5 -0.97 12.54 -10.63
C ALA A 5 -1.14 12.46 -9.10
N LEU A 6 -0.68 13.47 -8.36
CA LEU A 6 -0.85 13.57 -6.92
C LEU A 6 -2.33 13.62 -6.53
N GLY A 7 -3.13 14.46 -7.19
CA GLY A 7 -4.57 14.53 -6.97
C GLY A 7 -5.27 13.18 -7.22
N ALA A 8 -4.91 12.49 -8.30
CA ALA A 8 -5.43 11.15 -8.59
C ALA A 8 -5.06 10.14 -7.48
N VAL A 9 -3.82 10.16 -7.01
CA VAL A 9 -3.37 9.30 -5.90
C VAL A 9 -4.18 9.58 -4.63
N TYR A 10 -4.37 10.83 -4.25
CA TYR A 10 -5.16 11.19 -3.06
C TYR A 10 -6.61 10.70 -3.16
N LEU A 11 -7.27 10.91 -4.31
CA LEU A 11 -8.65 10.47 -4.51
C LEU A 11 -8.78 8.94 -4.51
N ILE A 12 -7.93 8.25 -5.27
CA ILE A 12 -7.98 6.78 -5.40
C ILE A 12 -7.60 6.12 -4.07
N TRP A 13 -6.52 6.57 -3.42
CA TRP A 13 -6.09 5.97 -2.16
C TRP A 13 -7.04 6.31 -1.02
N GLY A 14 -7.49 7.56 -0.92
CA GLY A 14 -8.44 7.97 0.11
C GLY A 14 -9.78 7.23 0.03
N SER A 15 -10.29 6.98 -1.17
CA SER A 15 -11.52 6.20 -1.38
C SER A 15 -11.35 4.70 -1.10
N THR A 16 -10.13 4.18 -1.08
CA THR A 16 -9.86 2.75 -0.86
C THR A 16 -10.39 2.25 0.49
N TYR A 17 -10.21 3.02 1.57
CA TYR A 17 -10.66 2.62 2.90
C TYR A 17 -12.18 2.53 3.00
N LEU A 18 -12.88 3.46 2.35
CA LEU A 18 -14.33 3.43 2.24
C LEU A 18 -14.79 2.21 1.43
N ALA A 19 -14.16 1.95 0.29
CA ALA A 19 -14.45 0.78 -0.54
C ALA A 19 -14.22 -0.55 0.20
N ILE A 20 -13.13 -0.66 0.97
CA ILE A 20 -12.86 -1.82 1.82
C ILE A 20 -14.00 -2.00 2.83
N ARG A 21 -14.44 -0.92 3.50
CA ARG A 21 -15.52 -0.99 4.49
C ARG A 21 -16.81 -1.54 3.90
N PHE A 22 -17.21 -1.08 2.72
CA PHE A 22 -18.39 -1.61 2.04
C PHE A 22 -18.22 -3.07 1.62
N THR A 23 -17.04 -3.42 1.14
CA THR A 23 -16.77 -4.77 0.66
C THR A 23 -16.78 -5.80 1.79
N VAL A 24 -16.17 -5.48 2.94
CA VAL A 24 -16.14 -6.42 4.09
C VAL A 24 -17.49 -6.57 4.79
N ALA A 25 -18.45 -5.67 4.53
CA ALA A 25 -19.82 -5.81 5.01
C ALA A 25 -20.61 -6.88 4.24
N THR A 26 -20.21 -7.22 3.01
CA THR A 26 -20.94 -8.14 2.13
C THR A 26 -20.16 -9.39 1.78
N MET A 27 -18.83 -9.35 1.87
CA MET A 27 -17.93 -10.45 1.47
C MET A 27 -16.89 -10.74 2.56
N PRO A 28 -16.43 -11.99 2.68
CA PRO A 28 -15.32 -12.31 3.57
C PRO A 28 -14.09 -11.43 3.26
N PRO A 29 -13.47 -10.82 4.28
CA PRO A 29 -12.45 -9.78 4.10
C PRO A 29 -11.25 -10.24 3.28
N PHE A 30 -10.73 -11.42 3.57
CA PHE A 30 -9.56 -11.96 2.86
C PHE A 30 -9.89 -12.40 1.43
N LEU A 31 -11.12 -12.84 1.16
CA LEU A 31 -11.56 -13.20 -0.19
C LEU A 31 -11.62 -11.97 -1.10
N SER A 32 -12.19 -10.89 -0.60
CA SER A 32 -12.26 -9.62 -1.34
C SER A 32 -10.88 -9.02 -1.62
N ALA A 33 -9.99 -9.05 -0.62
CA ALA A 33 -8.62 -8.59 -0.76
C ALA A 33 -7.83 -9.44 -1.79
N SER A 34 -7.91 -10.77 -1.69
CA SER A 34 -7.20 -11.67 -2.60
C SER A 34 -7.69 -11.53 -4.04
N ALA A 35 -9.00 -11.47 -4.27
CA ALA A 35 -9.57 -11.26 -5.60
C ALA A 35 -9.05 -9.95 -6.23
N ARG A 36 -9.07 -8.86 -5.47
CA ARG A 36 -8.59 -7.56 -5.93
C ARG A 36 -7.10 -7.61 -6.33
N PHE A 37 -6.24 -8.19 -5.51
CA PHE A 37 -4.81 -8.24 -5.79
C PHE A 37 -4.45 -9.24 -6.89
N ILE A 38 -5.15 -10.37 -6.99
CA ILE A 38 -4.95 -11.32 -8.10
C ILE A 38 -5.32 -10.69 -9.44
N VAL A 39 -6.49 -10.05 -9.51
CA VAL A 39 -6.95 -9.41 -10.75
C VAL A 39 -6.02 -8.28 -11.16
N SER A 40 -5.71 -7.35 -10.24
CA SER A 40 -4.84 -6.21 -10.56
C SER A 40 -3.41 -6.64 -10.85
N GLY A 41 -2.86 -7.61 -10.11
CA GLY A 41 -1.52 -8.14 -10.34
C GLY A 41 -1.39 -8.89 -11.66
N ALA A 42 -2.38 -9.73 -12.00
CA ALA A 42 -2.43 -10.42 -13.28
C ALA A 42 -2.54 -9.43 -14.44
N PHE A 43 -3.45 -8.45 -14.33
CA PHE A 43 -3.60 -7.41 -15.36
C PHE A 43 -2.29 -6.66 -15.59
N LEU A 44 -1.62 -6.21 -14.52
CA LEU A 44 -0.37 -5.47 -14.61
C LEU A 44 0.76 -6.33 -15.21
N TYR A 45 0.85 -7.59 -14.81
CA TYR A 45 1.83 -8.53 -15.33
C TYR A 45 1.66 -8.76 -16.83
N PHE A 46 0.45 -9.07 -17.28
CA PHE A 46 0.19 -9.30 -18.70
C PHE A 46 0.36 -8.03 -19.53
N TRP A 47 -0.06 -6.88 -19.02
CA TRP A 47 0.14 -5.60 -19.69
C TRP A 47 1.63 -5.29 -19.90
N ARG A 48 2.45 -5.42 -18.87
CA ARG A 48 3.89 -5.20 -18.99
C ARG A 48 4.55 -6.22 -19.92
N ARG A 49 4.10 -7.46 -19.89
CA ARG A 49 4.57 -8.49 -20.83
C ARG A 49 4.20 -8.16 -22.28
N ALA A 50 3.01 -7.65 -22.53
CA ALA A 50 2.57 -7.21 -23.85
C ALA A 50 3.32 -5.95 -24.33
N ALA A 51 3.75 -5.09 -23.39
CA ALA A 51 4.57 -3.92 -23.68
C ALA A 51 6.05 -4.24 -24.00
N GLY A 52 6.46 -5.51 -23.92
CA GLY A 52 7.80 -5.98 -24.31
C GLY A 52 8.77 -6.17 -23.14
N ASP A 53 8.33 -6.02 -21.89
CA ASP A 53 9.21 -6.27 -20.73
C ASP A 53 9.69 -7.74 -20.70
N PRO A 54 10.93 -8.01 -20.31
CA PRO A 54 11.45 -9.37 -20.15
C PRO A 54 10.72 -10.11 -19.03
N LYS A 55 10.78 -11.45 -19.06
CA LYS A 55 10.29 -12.26 -17.93
C LYS A 55 11.14 -11.98 -16.70
N PRO A 56 10.52 -11.86 -15.50
CA PRO A 56 11.26 -11.70 -14.29
C PRO A 56 12.20 -12.88 -14.05
N THR A 57 13.40 -12.60 -13.59
CA THR A 57 14.36 -13.63 -13.18
C THR A 57 13.86 -14.37 -11.94
N LYS A 58 14.39 -15.53 -11.64
CA LYS A 58 14.04 -16.30 -10.43
C LYS A 58 14.27 -15.52 -9.14
N ILE A 59 15.31 -14.68 -9.11
CA ILE A 59 15.65 -13.85 -7.94
C ILE A 59 14.63 -12.73 -7.76
N GLU A 60 14.28 -12.02 -8.83
CA GLU A 60 13.26 -10.97 -8.82
C GLU A 60 11.90 -11.53 -8.42
N PHE A 61 11.51 -12.68 -8.99
CA PHE A 61 10.26 -13.34 -8.61
C PHE A 61 10.23 -13.73 -7.13
N ARG A 62 11.31 -14.35 -6.62
CA ARG A 62 11.41 -14.70 -5.19
C ARG A 62 11.31 -13.47 -4.29
N ASN A 63 12.02 -12.40 -4.63
CA ASN A 63 12.00 -11.16 -3.85
C ASN A 63 10.60 -10.52 -3.89
N ALA A 64 9.96 -10.50 -5.05
CA ALA A 64 8.58 -10.02 -5.19
C ALA A 64 7.59 -10.84 -4.33
N VAL A 65 7.74 -12.17 -4.27
CA VAL A 65 6.90 -13.03 -3.42
C VAL A 65 7.11 -12.71 -1.95
N ILE A 66 8.36 -12.58 -1.49
CA ILE A 66 8.67 -12.26 -0.09
C ILE A 66 8.07 -10.90 0.29
N ILE A 67 8.32 -9.86 -0.52
CA ILE A 67 7.76 -8.53 -0.29
C ILE A 67 6.22 -8.58 -0.34
N GLY A 68 5.65 -9.30 -1.29
CA GLY A 68 4.21 -9.48 -1.42
C GLY A 68 3.57 -10.11 -0.18
N ILE A 69 4.18 -11.14 0.40
CA ILE A 69 3.67 -11.77 1.62
C ILE A 69 3.65 -10.75 2.77
N PHE A 70 4.74 -10.06 3.02
CA PHE A 70 4.79 -9.08 4.12
C PHE A 70 3.87 -7.88 3.89
N LEU A 71 3.84 -7.34 2.67
CA LEU A 71 3.05 -6.15 2.35
C LEU A 71 1.56 -6.45 2.21
N LEU A 72 1.20 -7.52 1.48
CA LEU A 72 -0.20 -7.80 1.17
C LEU A 72 -0.87 -8.60 2.29
N VAL A 73 -0.23 -9.64 2.82
CA VAL A 73 -0.82 -10.44 3.90
C VAL A 73 -0.68 -9.72 5.23
N GLY A 74 0.52 -9.25 5.58
CA GLY A 74 0.76 -8.52 6.83
C GLY A 74 0.10 -7.13 6.83
N GLY A 75 0.47 -6.28 5.88
CA GLY A 75 0.00 -4.89 5.82
C GLY A 75 -1.48 -4.79 5.41
N ASN A 76 -1.79 -5.12 4.16
CA ASN A 76 -3.18 -4.99 3.66
C ASN A 76 -4.15 -5.97 4.32
N GLY A 77 -3.73 -7.21 4.57
CA GLY A 77 -4.55 -8.21 5.27
C GLY A 77 -4.94 -7.74 6.67
N GLY A 78 -4.01 -7.15 7.40
CA GLY A 78 -4.28 -6.53 8.70
C GLY A 78 -5.30 -5.40 8.63
N VAL A 79 -5.17 -4.49 7.65
CA VAL A 79 -6.12 -3.39 7.43
C VAL A 79 -7.50 -3.91 7.09
N VAL A 80 -7.61 -4.88 6.18
CA VAL A 80 -8.90 -5.45 5.75
C VAL A 80 -9.57 -6.21 6.91
N TRP A 81 -8.79 -6.91 7.72
CA TRP A 81 -9.30 -7.57 8.92
C TRP A 81 -9.79 -6.54 9.97
N ALA A 82 -9.00 -5.50 10.24
CA ALA A 82 -9.36 -4.44 11.18
C ALA A 82 -10.62 -3.66 10.73
N ALA A 83 -10.82 -3.49 9.42
CA ALA A 83 -11.96 -2.76 8.85
C ALA A 83 -13.33 -3.38 9.20
N GLN A 84 -13.37 -4.61 9.70
CA GLN A 84 -14.59 -5.23 10.22
C GLN A 84 -15.01 -4.62 11.57
N TYR A 85 -14.04 -4.16 12.36
CA TYR A 85 -14.23 -3.75 13.76
C TYR A 85 -14.16 -2.23 13.96
N ILE A 86 -13.47 -1.52 13.08
CA ILE A 86 -13.25 -0.08 13.19
C ILE A 86 -13.78 0.68 11.97
N PRO A 87 -14.21 1.95 12.14
CA PRO A 87 -14.64 2.77 11.02
C PRO A 87 -13.49 3.08 10.05
N SER A 88 -13.83 3.29 8.78
CA SER A 88 -12.86 3.58 7.72
C SER A 88 -12.00 4.83 8.00
N SER A 89 -12.57 5.82 8.65
CA SER A 89 -11.84 7.04 9.07
C SER A 89 -10.71 6.74 10.05
N LEU A 90 -10.94 5.86 11.03
CA LEU A 90 -9.91 5.45 11.98
C LEU A 90 -8.83 4.61 11.30
N SER A 91 -9.21 3.70 10.40
CA SER A 91 -8.26 2.94 9.59
C SER A 91 -7.37 3.85 8.76
N ALA A 92 -7.96 4.85 8.09
CA ALA A 92 -7.22 5.82 7.29
C ALA A 92 -6.25 6.65 8.14
N LEU A 93 -6.70 7.09 9.33
CA LEU A 93 -5.86 7.87 10.26
C LEU A 93 -4.66 7.05 10.75
N LEU A 94 -4.87 5.80 11.13
CA LEU A 94 -3.78 4.92 11.56
C LEU A 94 -2.77 4.66 10.44
N VAL A 95 -3.24 4.41 9.22
CA VAL A 95 -2.34 4.20 8.07
C VAL A 95 -1.63 5.49 7.67
N ALA A 96 -2.21 6.67 7.88
CA ALA A 96 -1.54 7.95 7.66
C ALA A 96 -0.29 8.14 8.53
N THR A 97 -0.13 7.38 9.62
CA THR A 97 1.11 7.40 10.43
C THR A 97 2.27 6.61 9.81
N VAL A 98 2.04 5.80 8.78
CA VAL A 98 3.08 4.94 8.17
C VAL A 98 4.32 5.71 7.72
N PRO A 99 4.23 6.88 7.06
CA PRO A 99 5.42 7.65 6.69
C PRO A 99 6.28 8.06 7.89
N LEU A 100 5.66 8.33 9.04
CA LEU A 100 6.38 8.64 10.29
C LEU A 100 7.20 7.43 10.75
N TRP A 101 6.60 6.23 10.76
CA TRP A 101 7.31 5.00 11.12
C TRP A 101 8.45 4.68 10.16
N MET A 102 8.23 4.87 8.86
CA MET A 102 9.28 4.68 7.85
C MET A 102 10.47 5.61 8.10
N LEU A 103 10.21 6.88 8.39
CA LEU A 103 11.26 7.85 8.75
C LEU A 103 12.03 7.46 10.00
N LEU A 104 11.31 7.03 11.05
CA LEU A 104 11.94 6.59 12.31
C LEU A 104 12.82 5.36 12.11
N PHE A 105 12.35 4.37 11.37
CA PHE A 105 13.13 3.16 11.06
C PHE A 105 14.33 3.46 10.18
N ASP A 106 14.20 4.38 9.23
CA ASP A 106 15.33 4.78 8.39
C ASP A 106 16.38 5.54 9.21
N ALA A 107 15.96 6.49 10.03
CA ALA A 107 16.85 7.23 10.93
C ALA A 107 17.56 6.33 11.97
N ALA A 108 16.96 5.20 12.33
CA ALA A 108 17.56 4.23 13.26
C ALA A 108 18.59 3.30 12.60
N ARG A 109 18.70 3.28 11.28
CA ARG A 109 19.71 2.49 10.56
C ARG A 109 21.08 3.14 10.65
N PRO A 110 22.19 2.35 10.73
CA PRO A 110 23.56 2.89 10.79
C PRO A 110 23.95 3.76 9.58
N ALA A 111 23.32 3.51 8.42
CA ALA A 111 23.52 4.26 7.16
C ALA A 111 22.27 5.06 6.76
N GLY A 112 21.31 5.24 7.66
CA GLY A 112 20.06 5.96 7.38
C GLY A 112 20.28 7.47 7.32
N GLU A 113 19.48 8.12 6.49
CA GLU A 113 19.50 9.59 6.41
C GLU A 113 18.79 10.19 7.63
N ARG A 114 19.46 11.13 8.31
CA ARG A 114 18.82 11.87 9.40
C ARG A 114 17.77 12.82 8.83
N PRO A 115 16.52 12.79 9.36
CA PRO A 115 15.49 13.67 8.87
C PRO A 115 15.90 15.14 9.02
N ASN A 116 15.80 15.89 7.95
CA ASN A 116 15.99 17.33 8.02
C ASN A 116 14.66 18.01 8.40
N PHE A 117 14.73 19.29 8.78
CA PHE A 117 13.56 20.06 9.21
C PHE A 117 12.45 20.10 8.14
N LYS A 118 12.79 20.15 6.86
CA LYS A 118 11.82 20.15 5.75
C LYS A 118 11.05 18.84 5.66
N THR A 119 11.73 17.71 5.86
CA THR A 119 11.11 16.38 5.89
C THR A 119 10.14 16.23 7.05
N LEU A 120 10.53 16.71 8.24
CA LEU A 120 9.64 16.71 9.41
C LEU A 120 8.40 17.59 9.20
N CYS A 121 8.57 18.80 8.68
CA CYS A 121 7.43 19.66 8.35
C CYS A 121 6.52 19.01 7.30
N GLY A 122 7.06 18.38 6.27
CA GLY A 122 6.28 17.68 5.26
C GLY A 122 5.42 16.55 5.84
N ILE A 123 5.96 15.77 6.78
CA ILE A 123 5.21 14.67 7.44
C ILE A 123 4.16 15.19 8.41
N LEU A 124 4.40 16.32 9.08
CA LEU A 124 3.43 16.90 10.02
C LEU A 124 2.27 17.60 9.32
N ILE A 125 2.47 18.07 8.09
CA ILE A 125 1.44 18.76 7.29
C ILE A 125 0.63 17.77 6.45
N GLY A 126 1.25 16.68 5.98
CA GLY A 126 0.60 15.66 5.12
C GLY A 126 0.03 14.50 5.88
#